data_38383188d56d430eff2aed54b88d0cd8
#
_entry.id   38383188d56d430eff2aed54b88d0cd8
#
_cell.length_a   1.000
_cell.length_b   1.000
_cell.length_c   1.000
_cell.angle_alpha   90.00
_cell.angle_beta   90.00
_cell.angle_gamma   90.00
#
_symmetry.space_group_name_H-M   'P 1'
#
loop_
_entity.id
_entity.type
_entity.pdbx_description
1 polymer ?
#
loop_
_entity_poly.entity_id
_entity_poly.type
_entity_poly.pdbx_seq_one_letter_code
_entity_poly.pdbx_strand_id
1 'polypeptide(L)'
;MPDSVYRVTELIGTSSQSWEAAARTAVQTAAKSLRDLRVAEVVEQDLTIENGKVTSYRVKLNVSFKYVPEASPRRKAATKKR
;
A
#
# COMPACT_ATOMS: atom_id res chain seq x y z
N MET A 1 14.30 5.88 22.68
CA MET A 1 13.58 5.27 21.60
C MET A 1 14.44 5.13 20.39
N PRO A 2 14.56 3.96 19.89
CA PRO A 2 15.44 3.81 18.73
C PRO A 2 14.83 4.48 17.51
N ASP A 3 15.68 4.92 16.65
CA ASP A 3 15.23 5.46 15.39
C ASP A 3 14.69 4.33 14.52
N SER A 4 13.85 4.69 13.58
CA SER A 4 13.22 3.71 12.71
C SER A 4 13.47 4.05 11.25
N VAL A 5 13.42 3.03 10.42
CA VAL A 5 13.55 3.20 8.99
C VAL A 5 12.31 2.58 8.34
N TYR A 6 11.82 3.23 7.31
CA TYR A 6 10.63 2.75 6.61
C TYR A 6 10.96 2.52 5.15
N ARG A 7 10.29 1.57 4.56
CA ARG A 7 10.34 1.36 3.13
C ARG A 7 9.05 1.88 2.54
N VAL A 8 9.09 2.29 1.28
CA VAL A 8 7.93 2.82 0.60
C VAL A 8 7.72 2.04 -0.69
N THR A 9 6.49 1.64 -0.93
CA THR A 9 6.09 0.97 -2.15
C THR A 9 4.99 1.79 -2.80
N GLU A 10 5.06 1.94 -4.11
CA GLU A 10 4.05 2.68 -4.84
C GLU A 10 3.01 1.73 -5.38
N LEU A 11 1.75 2.07 -5.21
CA LEU A 11 0.63 1.27 -5.66
C LEU A 11 -0.36 2.15 -6.40
N ILE A 12 -1.14 1.54 -7.30
CA ILE A 12 -2.26 2.22 -7.92
C ILE A 12 -3.49 1.39 -7.65
N GLY A 13 -4.49 2.00 -7.01
CA GLY A 13 -5.77 1.37 -6.79
C GLY A 13 -6.80 1.94 -7.74
N THR A 14 -7.79 1.14 -8.09
CA THR A 14 -8.88 1.60 -8.92
C THR A 14 -10.22 1.19 -8.30
N SER A 15 -11.24 1.96 -8.59
CA SER A 15 -12.59 1.66 -8.12
C SER A 15 -13.60 2.29 -9.06
N SER A 16 -14.71 1.66 -9.27
CA SER A 16 -15.80 2.28 -10.01
C SER A 16 -16.64 3.17 -9.10
N GLN A 17 -16.34 3.24 -7.81
CA GLN A 17 -17.17 3.95 -6.83
C GLN A 17 -16.61 5.30 -6.43
N SER A 18 -15.34 5.34 -6.05
CA SER A 18 -14.77 6.58 -5.54
C SER A 18 -13.28 6.45 -5.39
N TRP A 19 -12.60 7.60 -5.17
CA TRP A 19 -11.17 7.57 -4.91
C TRP A 19 -10.88 6.95 -3.55
N GLU A 20 -11.75 7.18 -2.56
CA GLU A 20 -11.56 6.56 -1.24
C GLU A 20 -11.63 5.05 -1.35
N ALA A 21 -12.58 4.54 -2.13
CA ALA A 21 -12.68 3.09 -2.31
C ALA A 21 -11.46 2.56 -3.05
N ALA A 22 -10.94 3.31 -4.02
CA ALA A 22 -9.74 2.90 -4.74
C ALA A 22 -8.55 2.82 -3.79
N ALA A 23 -8.39 3.82 -2.92
CA ALA A 23 -7.29 3.83 -1.98
C ALA A 23 -7.42 2.68 -0.97
N ARG A 24 -8.63 2.48 -0.46
CA ARG A 24 -8.85 1.41 0.52
C ARG A 24 -8.56 0.05 -0.09
N THR A 25 -9.00 -0.16 -1.33
CA THR A 25 -8.76 -1.44 -2.00
C THR A 25 -7.25 -1.68 -2.17
N ALA A 26 -6.51 -0.66 -2.56
CA ALA A 26 -5.07 -0.80 -2.73
C ALA A 26 -4.39 -1.19 -1.42
N VAL A 27 -4.75 -0.51 -0.34
CA VAL A 27 -4.15 -0.78 0.97
C VAL A 27 -4.53 -2.17 1.47
N GLN A 28 -5.79 -2.54 1.31
CA GLN A 28 -6.23 -3.86 1.78
C GLN A 28 -5.57 -4.98 1.01
N THR A 29 -5.36 -4.78 -0.28
CA THR A 29 -4.69 -5.79 -1.10
C THR A 29 -3.22 -5.88 -0.71
N ALA A 30 -2.56 -4.73 -0.50
CA ALA A 30 -1.16 -4.73 -0.10
C ALA A 30 -0.98 -5.38 1.26
N ALA A 31 -1.93 -5.21 2.16
CA ALA A 31 -1.82 -5.77 3.50
C ALA A 31 -1.82 -7.29 3.50
N LYS A 32 -2.23 -7.91 2.39
CA LYS A 32 -2.18 -9.37 2.34
C LYS A 32 -0.76 -9.88 2.21
N SER A 33 0.15 -9.09 1.70
CA SER A 33 1.53 -9.54 1.50
C SER A 33 2.55 -8.69 2.22
N LEU A 34 2.24 -7.47 2.60
CA LEU A 34 3.16 -6.60 3.29
C LEU A 34 2.75 -6.47 4.75
N ARG A 35 3.72 -6.40 5.63
CA ARG A 35 3.44 -6.29 7.05
C ARG A 35 3.72 -4.90 7.55
N ASP A 36 3.05 -4.55 8.63
CA ASP A 36 3.32 -3.29 9.34
C ASP A 36 3.14 -2.06 8.48
N LEU A 37 2.08 -2.07 7.66
CA LEU A 37 1.74 -0.88 6.92
C LEU A 37 1.38 0.23 7.89
N ARG A 38 1.91 1.42 7.67
CA ARG A 38 1.73 2.52 8.61
C ARG A 38 1.06 3.72 8.01
N VAL A 39 1.48 4.13 6.83
CA VAL A 39 0.94 5.34 6.22
C VAL A 39 0.80 5.10 4.73
N ALA A 40 -0.30 5.55 4.17
CA ALA A 40 -0.51 5.55 2.73
C ALA A 40 -0.75 6.99 2.32
N GLU A 41 0.15 7.52 1.51
CA GLU A 41 0.05 8.89 1.05
C GLU A 41 -0.52 8.92 -0.35
N VAL A 42 -1.57 9.68 -0.57
CA VAL A 42 -2.14 9.82 -1.90
C VAL A 42 -1.27 10.80 -2.68
N VAL A 43 -0.67 10.33 -3.75
CA VAL A 43 0.24 11.14 -4.55
C VAL A 43 -0.49 11.76 -5.72
N GLU A 44 -1.36 11.01 -6.36
CA GLU A 44 -2.12 11.48 -7.52
C GLU A 44 -3.48 10.83 -7.54
N GLN A 45 -4.44 11.52 -8.09
CA GLN A 45 -5.77 10.99 -8.33
C GLN A 45 -6.12 11.29 -9.77
N ASP A 46 -6.68 10.31 -10.47
CA ASP A 46 -7.11 10.56 -11.84
C ASP A 46 -8.31 9.70 -12.16
N LEU A 47 -8.78 9.81 -13.37
CA LEU A 47 -9.99 9.14 -13.81
C LEU A 47 -9.72 8.46 -15.14
N THR A 48 -10.34 7.32 -15.33
CA THR A 48 -10.38 6.67 -16.63
C THR A 48 -11.67 7.11 -17.32
N ILE A 49 -11.58 7.52 -18.55
CA ILE A 49 -12.73 8.02 -19.30
C ILE A 49 -12.87 7.22 -20.59
N GLU A 50 -14.08 6.74 -20.84
CA GLU A 50 -14.40 6.05 -22.08
C GLU A 50 -15.70 6.62 -22.63
N ASN A 51 -15.67 7.01 -23.88
CA ASN A 51 -16.84 7.57 -24.56
C ASN A 51 -17.43 8.75 -23.79
N GLY A 52 -16.53 9.58 -23.25
CA GLY A 52 -16.97 10.79 -22.54
C GLY A 52 -17.49 10.53 -21.14
N LYS A 53 -17.38 9.31 -20.63
CA LYS A 53 -17.88 9.01 -19.31
C LYS A 53 -16.78 8.46 -18.43
N VAL A 54 -16.85 8.80 -17.14
CA VAL A 54 -15.90 8.29 -16.17
C VAL A 54 -16.22 6.83 -15.92
N THR A 55 -15.24 5.94 -16.13
CA THR A 55 -15.44 4.52 -15.90
C THR A 55 -14.77 4.04 -14.64
N SER A 56 -13.74 4.72 -14.18
CA SER A 56 -13.14 4.34 -12.91
C SER A 56 -12.39 5.52 -12.31
N TYR A 57 -12.16 5.42 -11.01
CA TYR A 57 -11.39 6.37 -10.24
C TYR A 57 -10.08 5.68 -9.90
N ARG A 58 -8.95 6.36 -10.09
CA ARG A 58 -7.64 5.78 -9.83
C ARG A 58 -6.89 6.64 -8.82
N VAL A 59 -6.17 5.99 -7.92
CA VAL A 59 -5.39 6.68 -6.91
C VAL A 59 -4.01 6.07 -6.90
N LYS A 60 -2.98 6.91 -6.99
CA LYS A 60 -1.61 6.46 -6.84
C LYS A 60 -1.20 6.76 -5.40
N LEU A 61 -0.70 5.74 -4.73
CA LEU A 61 -0.35 5.82 -3.33
C LEU A 61 1.09 5.43 -3.11
N ASN A 62 1.74 6.12 -2.18
CA ASN A 62 3.00 5.64 -1.63
C ASN A 62 2.66 5.06 -0.27
N VAL A 63 2.86 3.77 -0.11
CA VAL A 63 2.54 3.08 1.13
C VAL A 63 3.83 2.79 1.87
N SER A 64 3.94 3.25 3.10
CA SER A 64 5.13 3.01 3.89
C SER A 64 4.89 1.96 4.96
N PHE A 65 5.91 1.17 5.20
CA PHE A 65 5.85 0.17 6.25
C PHE A 65 7.21 0.12 6.92
N LYS A 66 7.19 -0.28 8.18
CA LYS A 66 8.41 -0.27 8.97
C LYS A 66 9.39 -1.29 8.41
N TYR A 67 10.60 -0.85 8.17
CA TYR A 67 11.62 -1.72 7.62
C TYR A 67 12.36 -2.38 8.78
N VAL A 68 12.32 -3.70 8.79
CA VAL A 68 13.04 -4.47 9.79
C VAL A 68 14.06 -5.30 9.05
N PRO A 69 15.35 -5.05 9.25
CA PRO A 69 16.35 -5.82 8.54
C PRO A 69 16.25 -7.28 8.92
N GLU A 70 16.55 -8.12 7.95
CA GLU A 70 16.47 -9.48 8.16
C GLU A 70 17.50 -9.90 9.08
N ALA A 71 18.10 -9.60 9.61
CA ALA A 71 19.05 -10.09 10.38
C ALA A 71 18.79 -10.72 11.48
N SER A 72 17.96 -10.52 11.86
CA SER A 72 17.84 -11.00 13.03
C SER A 72 17.36 -12.22 12.89
N PRO A 73 17.74 -12.88 12.73
CA PRO A 73 17.20 -13.99 12.31
C PRO A 73 16.28 -14.64 13.18
N ARG A 74 16.44 -14.32 12.86
CA ARG A 74 15.58 -14.41 12.98
C ARG A 74 14.76 -14.53 13.49
N ARG A 75 14.67 -15.10 13.51
CA ARG A 75 13.73 -14.90 13.61
C ARG A 75 13.09 -15.24 13.37
N LYS A 76 13.34 -15.84 13.24
CA LYS A 76 12.61 -15.79 12.72
C LYS A 76 11.85 -15.88 12.50
N ALA A 77 12.30 -16.74 12.68
CA ALA A 77 11.45 -16.61 12.25
C ALA A 77 10.67 -16.73 12.04
N ALA A 78 11.01 -17.49 12.26
CA ALA A 78 10.21 -17.38 11.95
C ALA A 78 9.59 -17.54 11.68
N THR A 79 9.89 -18.25 11.91
CA THR A 79 9.37 -18.18 11.51
C THR A 79 8.89 -18.31 11.33
N LYS A 80 9.10 -19.01 11.72
CA LYS A 80 8.77 -18.99 11.34
C LYS A 80 8.22 -18.99 11.43
N LYS A 81 8.35 -19.79 11.94
CA LYS A 81 7.99 -19.64 11.77
C LYS A 81 7.42 -19.57 11.87
N ARG A 82 7.61 -20.36 12.33
CA ARG A 82 7.23 -20.12 12.21
C ARG A 82 6.72 -20.07 12.10
#